data_2362edc4b4e1f9ed5e7e7558b0ec21a1
#
_entry.id   2362edc4b4e1f9ed5e7e7558b0ec21a1
#
_cell.length_a   1.000
_cell.length_b   1.000
_cell.length_c   1.000
_cell.angle_alpha   90.00
_cell.angle_beta   90.00
_cell.angle_gamma   90.00
#
_symmetry.space_group_name_H-M   'P 1'
#
loop_
_entity.id
_entity.type
_entity.pdbx_description
1 polymer ?
#
loop_
_entity_poly.entity_id
_entity_poly.type
_entity_poly.pdbx_seq_one_letter_code
_entity_poly.pdbx_strand_id
1 'polypeptide(L)'
;MTRHDRFAAHEFINRYWFNYDEGHLDVIAGLLTDDCHLSSRTETGQHPQEEFIRSDNHDRDTAMAWTKDHRKHSPYPLRHHAANVHVVAERGDELDLESYLFVTQIIDRKPSTLSSGIVHWTLKLTDDGYRVLRKDVVLDSIESAPFHQVDFVADRQQRW
;
A
#
# COMPACT_ATOMS: atom_id res chain seq x y z
N MET A 1 -11.51 1.68 -26.39
CA MET A 1 -10.22 1.56 -25.68
C MET A 1 -10.26 2.54 -24.53
N THR A 2 -10.36 2.06 -23.30
CA THR A 2 -10.45 2.90 -22.09
C THR A 2 -9.08 3.57 -21.91
N ARG A 3 -9.05 4.88 -21.83
CA ARG A 3 -7.81 5.62 -21.59
C ARG A 3 -7.71 5.94 -20.10
N HIS A 4 -6.72 5.39 -19.41
CA HIS A 4 -6.45 5.72 -18.01
C HIS A 4 -5.92 7.15 -17.87
N ASP A 5 -6.45 7.87 -16.89
CA ASP A 5 -5.91 9.16 -16.44
C ASP A 5 -4.87 8.91 -15.33
N ARG A 6 -3.59 9.00 -15.71
CA ARG A 6 -2.47 8.74 -14.80
C ARG A 6 -2.38 9.78 -13.67
N PHE A 7 -2.79 11.02 -13.92
CA PHE A 7 -2.83 12.04 -12.88
C PHE A 7 -3.90 11.71 -11.84
N ALA A 8 -5.10 11.34 -12.29
CA ALA A 8 -6.17 10.90 -11.39
C ALA A 8 -5.80 9.65 -10.58
N ALA A 9 -5.02 8.72 -11.17
CA ALA A 9 -4.52 7.55 -10.45
C ALA A 9 -3.50 7.92 -9.34
N HIS A 10 -2.58 8.86 -9.60
CA HIS A 10 -1.67 9.39 -8.59
C HIS A 10 -2.42 10.10 -7.46
N GLU A 11 -3.37 10.95 -7.80
CA GLU A 11 -4.21 11.65 -6.83
C GLU A 11 -5.02 10.67 -5.99
N PHE A 12 -5.49 9.57 -6.60
CA PHE A 12 -6.19 8.50 -5.89
C PHE A 12 -5.32 7.86 -4.80
N ILE A 13 -4.05 7.52 -5.10
CA ILE A 13 -3.12 6.91 -4.12
C ILE A 13 -2.85 7.88 -2.97
N ASN A 14 -2.64 9.17 -3.26
CA ASN A 14 -2.44 10.19 -2.23
C ASN A 14 -3.67 10.33 -1.34
N ARG A 15 -4.87 10.37 -1.93
CA ARG A 15 -6.14 10.43 -1.21
C ARG A 15 -6.39 9.19 -0.36
N TYR A 16 -6.02 8.00 -0.84
CA TYR A 16 -6.12 6.76 -0.07
C TYR A 16 -5.32 6.85 1.23
N TRP A 17 -4.02 7.17 1.16
CA TRP A 17 -3.17 7.23 2.33
C TRP A 17 -3.56 8.36 3.28
N PHE A 18 -3.93 9.55 2.76
CA PHE A 18 -4.42 10.64 3.60
C PHE A 18 -5.64 10.21 4.43
N ASN A 19 -6.64 9.59 3.81
CA ASN A 19 -7.83 9.16 4.53
C ASN A 19 -7.58 8.01 5.49
N TYR A 20 -6.65 7.11 5.13
CA TYR A 20 -6.21 6.05 6.05
C TYR A 20 -5.57 6.64 7.31
N ASP A 21 -4.63 7.58 7.15
CA ASP A 21 -3.91 8.22 8.25
C ASP A 21 -4.84 9.00 9.18
N GLU A 22 -5.80 9.71 8.62
CA GLU A 22 -6.78 10.49 9.39
C GLU A 22 -7.96 9.64 9.93
N GLY A 23 -7.98 8.34 9.63
CA GLY A 23 -9.02 7.43 10.14
C GLY A 23 -10.39 7.61 9.49
N HIS A 24 -10.45 8.18 8.29
CA HIS A 24 -11.69 8.32 7.51
C HIS A 24 -12.09 7.00 6.87
N LEU A 25 -12.43 6.00 7.69
CA LEU A 25 -12.61 4.61 7.26
C LEU A 25 -13.79 4.41 6.31
N ASP A 26 -14.84 5.21 6.44
CA ASP A 26 -15.97 5.18 5.50
C ASP A 26 -15.55 5.61 4.09
N VAL A 27 -14.65 6.60 4.01
CA VAL A 27 -14.06 7.01 2.72
C VAL A 27 -13.22 5.88 2.15
N ILE A 28 -12.36 5.24 2.97
CA ILE A 28 -11.55 4.09 2.54
C ILE A 28 -12.43 2.97 2.01
N ALA A 29 -13.52 2.61 2.69
CA ALA A 29 -14.46 1.58 2.22
C ALA A 29 -15.02 1.91 0.82
N GLY A 30 -15.33 3.17 0.55
CA GLY A 30 -15.79 3.63 -0.76
C GLY A 30 -14.71 3.62 -1.86
N LEU A 31 -13.43 3.56 -1.48
CA LEU A 31 -12.31 3.45 -2.43
C LEU A 31 -11.97 2.01 -2.82
N LEU A 32 -12.62 1.00 -2.27
CA LEU A 32 -12.38 -0.42 -2.56
C LEU A 32 -13.45 -0.97 -3.50
N THR A 33 -13.08 -1.94 -4.33
CA THR A 33 -14.06 -2.81 -5.01
C THR A 33 -14.60 -3.83 -4.02
N ASP A 34 -15.74 -4.45 -4.30
CA ASP A 34 -16.35 -5.46 -3.43
C ASP A 34 -15.47 -6.72 -3.32
N ASP A 35 -14.82 -7.07 -4.42
CA ASP A 35 -13.93 -8.21 -4.61
C ASP A 35 -12.44 -7.83 -4.44
N CYS A 36 -12.14 -6.77 -3.70
CA CYS A 36 -10.76 -6.33 -3.53
C CYS A 36 -9.90 -7.37 -2.80
N HIS A 37 -8.62 -7.36 -3.13
CA HIS A 37 -7.59 -8.13 -2.42
C HIS A 37 -6.59 -7.19 -1.79
N LEU A 38 -6.58 -7.09 -0.45
CA LEU A 38 -5.62 -6.29 0.30
C LEU A 38 -4.72 -7.21 1.12
N SER A 39 -3.42 -7.12 0.88
CA SER A 39 -2.40 -7.86 1.62
C SER A 39 -1.31 -6.95 2.14
N SER A 40 -0.67 -7.37 3.21
CA SER A 40 0.53 -6.74 3.76
C SER A 40 1.42 -7.78 4.44
N ARG A 41 2.72 -7.60 4.34
CA ARG A 41 3.74 -8.44 4.95
C ARG A 41 5.08 -7.71 4.98
N THR A 42 6.05 -8.25 5.69
CA THR A 42 7.44 -7.88 5.46
C THR A 42 8.06 -8.76 4.37
N GLU A 43 9.17 -8.30 3.81
CA GLU A 43 9.87 -8.99 2.71
C GLU A 43 10.31 -10.41 3.08
N THR A 44 10.82 -10.60 4.31
CA THR A 44 11.31 -11.90 4.79
C THR A 44 10.30 -12.69 5.60
N GLY A 45 9.23 -12.06 6.08
CA GLY A 45 8.29 -12.67 7.02
C GLY A 45 8.89 -12.90 8.43
N GLN A 46 10.07 -12.34 8.73
CA GLN A 46 10.78 -12.56 9.99
C GLN A 46 10.99 -11.28 10.82
N HIS A 47 10.42 -10.16 10.38
CA HIS A 47 10.52 -8.91 11.11
C HIS A 47 9.71 -8.95 12.40
N PRO A 48 10.17 -8.32 13.52
CA PRO A 48 9.42 -8.29 14.78
C PRO A 48 7.97 -7.75 14.66
N GLN A 49 7.69 -6.92 13.68
CA GLN A 49 6.35 -6.37 13.42
C GLN A 49 5.51 -7.23 12.45
N GLU A 50 6.03 -8.36 11.95
CA GLU A 50 5.34 -9.19 10.95
C GLU A 50 3.93 -9.57 11.38
N GLU A 51 3.78 -10.05 12.62
CA GLU A 51 2.49 -10.49 13.16
C GLU A 51 1.46 -9.35 13.18
N PHE A 52 1.89 -8.12 13.50
CA PHE A 52 1.02 -6.96 13.56
C PHE A 52 0.57 -6.47 12.19
N ILE A 53 1.46 -6.54 11.18
CA ILE A 53 1.18 -5.99 9.84
C ILE A 53 0.65 -7.02 8.86
N ARG A 54 0.86 -8.32 9.13
CA ARG A 54 0.49 -9.38 8.19
C ARG A 54 -1.01 -9.44 7.97
N SER A 55 -1.41 -9.36 6.71
CA SER A 55 -2.80 -9.51 6.30
C SER A 55 -2.92 -10.13 4.91
N ASP A 56 -4.04 -10.79 4.67
CA ASP A 56 -4.41 -11.37 3.39
C ASP A 56 -5.95 -11.44 3.31
N ASN A 57 -6.55 -10.39 2.78
CA ASN A 57 -8.01 -10.18 2.79
C ASN A 57 -8.54 -10.15 1.35
N HIS A 58 -9.51 -11.01 1.04
CA HIS A 58 -9.97 -11.28 -0.32
C HIS A 58 -11.33 -10.64 -0.68
N ASP A 59 -11.88 -9.81 0.17
CA ASP A 59 -13.08 -9.02 -0.07
C ASP A 59 -13.07 -7.74 0.77
N ARG A 60 -13.99 -6.81 0.42
CA ARG A 60 -14.06 -5.50 1.10
C ARG A 60 -14.38 -5.62 2.59
N ASP A 61 -15.24 -6.53 3.00
CA ASP A 61 -15.68 -6.64 4.39
C ASP A 61 -14.53 -7.10 5.28
N THR A 62 -13.82 -8.16 4.89
CA THR A 62 -12.63 -8.65 5.60
C THR A 62 -11.50 -7.63 5.58
N ALA A 63 -11.27 -6.97 4.44
CA ALA A 63 -10.27 -5.91 4.29
C ALA A 63 -10.57 -4.73 5.23
N MET A 64 -11.82 -4.30 5.33
CA MET A 64 -12.22 -3.20 6.21
C MET A 64 -12.21 -3.57 7.68
N ALA A 65 -12.57 -4.81 8.03
CA ALA A 65 -12.46 -5.31 9.39
C ALA A 65 -11.01 -5.25 9.89
N TRP A 66 -10.08 -5.78 9.09
CA TRP A 66 -8.66 -5.70 9.39
C TRP A 66 -8.15 -4.26 9.41
N THR A 67 -8.48 -3.45 8.40
CA THR A 67 -8.05 -2.05 8.30
C THR A 67 -8.47 -1.25 9.54
N LYS A 68 -9.70 -1.43 10.00
CA LYS A 68 -10.24 -0.77 11.19
C LYS A 68 -9.47 -1.17 12.45
N ASP A 69 -9.23 -2.46 12.64
CA ASP A 69 -8.51 -2.97 13.80
C ASP A 69 -7.04 -2.51 13.78
N HIS A 70 -6.36 -2.67 12.66
CA HIS A 70 -4.98 -2.23 12.48
C HIS A 70 -4.82 -0.73 12.70
N ARG A 71 -5.70 0.10 12.12
CA ARG A 71 -5.63 1.57 12.31
C ARG A 71 -5.88 1.99 13.75
N LYS A 72 -6.79 1.30 14.44
CA LYS A 72 -7.09 1.56 15.86
C LYS A 72 -5.86 1.36 16.77
N HIS A 73 -5.02 0.38 16.45
CA HIS A 73 -3.85 0.03 17.24
C HIS A 73 -2.55 0.67 16.72
N SER A 74 -2.60 1.37 15.58
CA SER A 74 -1.46 2.11 15.04
C SER A 74 -1.27 3.45 15.75
N PRO A 75 -0.03 3.99 15.78
CA PRO A 75 0.23 5.32 16.35
C PRO A 75 -0.60 6.42 15.67
N TYR A 76 -0.82 7.54 16.40
CA TYR A 76 -1.29 8.80 15.82
C TYR A 76 -0.51 9.96 16.44
N PRO A 77 0.02 10.91 15.66
CA PRO A 77 -0.01 10.95 14.18
C PRO A 77 0.86 9.85 13.54
N LEU A 78 0.33 9.29 12.45
CA LEU A 78 1.05 8.39 11.55
C LEU A 78 0.89 8.98 10.15
N ARG A 79 1.95 8.95 9.33
CA ARG A 79 1.90 9.47 7.95
C ARG A 79 2.51 8.48 6.99
N HIS A 80 1.72 8.06 6.01
CA HIS A 80 2.15 7.26 4.87
C HIS A 80 2.48 8.18 3.70
N HIS A 81 3.72 8.13 3.25
CA HIS A 81 4.21 8.93 2.12
C HIS A 81 4.40 8.00 0.92
N ALA A 82 3.51 8.07 -0.06
CA ALA A 82 3.71 7.41 -1.34
C ALA A 82 4.67 8.24 -2.20
N ALA A 83 5.74 7.63 -2.66
CA ALA A 83 6.74 8.26 -3.52
C ALA A 83 7.06 7.38 -4.72
N ASN A 84 7.62 7.98 -5.78
CA ASN A 84 8.04 7.27 -7.00
C ASN A 84 6.91 6.42 -7.60
N VAL A 85 5.68 6.96 -7.53
CA VAL A 85 4.51 6.28 -8.11
C VAL A 85 4.67 6.20 -9.62
N HIS A 86 4.58 5.01 -10.19
CA HIS A 86 4.64 4.82 -11.63
C HIS A 86 3.71 3.73 -12.12
N VAL A 87 3.32 3.82 -13.39
CA VAL A 87 2.48 2.83 -14.05
C VAL A 87 3.34 1.68 -14.55
N VAL A 88 2.97 0.47 -14.18
CA VAL A 88 3.62 -0.78 -14.62
C VAL A 88 2.92 -1.34 -15.86
N ALA A 89 1.58 -1.41 -15.81
CA ALA A 89 0.78 -1.95 -16.92
C ALA A 89 -0.64 -1.35 -16.97
N GLU A 90 -1.23 -1.38 -18.16
CA GLU A 90 -2.63 -1.02 -18.41
C GLU A 90 -3.34 -2.21 -19.06
N ARG A 91 -4.41 -2.71 -18.45
CA ARG A 91 -5.18 -3.87 -18.94
C ARG A 91 -6.68 -3.57 -18.88
N GLY A 92 -7.24 -3.12 -20.00
CA GLY A 92 -8.67 -2.80 -20.09
C GLY A 92 -9.06 -1.68 -19.12
N ASP A 93 -9.82 -1.98 -18.09
CA ASP A 93 -10.22 -1.07 -17.00
C ASP A 93 -9.30 -1.13 -15.77
N GLU A 94 -8.26 -1.97 -15.82
CA GLU A 94 -7.28 -2.12 -14.75
C GLU A 94 -5.98 -1.37 -15.06
N LEU A 95 -5.43 -0.73 -14.03
CA LEU A 95 -4.16 -0.01 -14.05
C LEU A 95 -3.28 -0.51 -12.91
N ASP A 96 -2.14 -1.13 -13.27
CA ASP A 96 -1.14 -1.52 -12.30
C ASP A 96 -0.13 -0.41 -12.06
N LEU A 97 0.14 -0.14 -10.78
CA LEU A 97 1.12 0.85 -10.36
C LEU A 97 1.99 0.28 -9.23
N GLU A 98 3.18 0.84 -9.14
CA GLU A 98 4.07 0.67 -8.00
C GLU A 98 4.36 2.00 -7.35
N SER A 99 4.62 1.97 -6.05
CA SER A 99 5.11 3.11 -5.32
C SER A 99 6.05 2.68 -4.19
N TYR A 100 6.99 3.55 -3.83
CA TYR A 100 7.60 3.41 -2.52
C TYR A 100 6.63 3.87 -1.45
N LEU A 101 6.76 3.26 -0.29
CA LEU A 101 6.08 3.65 0.93
C LEU A 101 7.12 4.01 1.98
N PHE A 102 6.92 5.17 2.59
CA PHE A 102 7.70 5.63 3.72
C PHE A 102 6.74 6.06 4.81
N VAL A 103 6.87 5.49 6.00
CA VAL A 103 5.95 5.74 7.11
C VAL A 103 6.67 6.46 8.23
N THR A 104 6.08 7.56 8.70
CA THR A 104 6.62 8.35 9.80
C THR A 104 5.64 8.42 10.97
N GLN A 105 6.19 8.53 12.17
CA GLN A 105 5.50 8.76 13.43
C GLN A 105 6.23 9.84 14.24
N ILE A 106 5.67 10.25 15.37
CA ILE A 106 6.33 11.20 16.28
C ILE A 106 6.81 10.44 17.52
N ILE A 107 8.12 10.52 17.77
CA ILE A 107 8.77 10.03 18.98
C ILE A 107 9.55 11.20 19.58
N ASP A 108 9.42 11.43 20.88
CA ASP A 108 10.06 12.53 21.59
C ASP A 108 9.87 13.91 20.92
N ARG A 109 8.64 14.14 20.38
CA ARG A 109 8.24 15.36 19.65
C ARG A 109 9.00 15.57 18.33
N LYS A 110 9.60 14.53 17.78
CA LYS A 110 10.34 14.59 16.51
C LYS A 110 9.78 13.59 15.52
N PRO A 111 9.71 13.92 14.24
CA PRO A 111 9.42 12.93 13.20
C PRO A 111 10.47 11.82 13.23
N SER A 112 10.02 10.59 13.21
CA SER A 112 10.85 9.39 13.19
C SER A 112 10.32 8.43 12.16
N THR A 113 11.19 7.75 11.45
CA THR A 113 10.82 6.67 10.52
C THR A 113 10.30 5.47 11.32
N LEU A 114 9.16 4.93 10.88
CA LEU A 114 8.62 3.68 11.39
C LEU A 114 8.98 2.51 10.47
N SER A 115 8.76 2.68 9.17
CA SER A 115 9.01 1.64 8.16
C SER A 115 9.18 2.25 6.78
N SER A 116 9.71 1.45 5.87
CA SER A 116 9.71 1.70 4.43
C SER A 116 9.34 0.42 3.67
N GLY A 117 9.03 0.54 2.39
CA GLY A 117 8.70 -0.62 1.56
C GLY A 117 8.22 -0.24 0.17
N ILE A 118 7.65 -1.23 -0.50
CA ILE A 118 7.02 -1.10 -1.82
C ILE A 118 5.55 -1.44 -1.70
N VAL A 119 4.71 -0.70 -2.41
CA VAL A 119 3.29 -1.01 -2.56
C VAL A 119 2.99 -1.27 -4.02
N HIS A 120 2.38 -2.41 -4.27
CA HIS A 120 1.84 -2.80 -5.55
C HIS A 120 0.33 -2.54 -5.55
N TRP A 121 -0.14 -1.84 -6.58
CA TRP A 121 -1.52 -1.45 -6.74
C TRP A 121 -2.08 -2.00 -8.04
N THR A 122 -3.29 -2.54 -8.00
CA THR A 122 -4.15 -2.64 -9.17
C THR A 122 -5.38 -1.78 -8.91
N LEU A 123 -5.52 -0.71 -9.65
CA LEU A 123 -6.69 0.17 -9.62
C LEU A 123 -7.64 -0.23 -10.75
N LYS A 124 -8.92 -0.34 -10.44
CA LYS A 124 -10.00 -0.55 -11.40
C LYS A 124 -10.68 0.78 -11.69
N LEU A 125 -10.80 1.12 -12.97
CA LEU A 125 -11.56 2.28 -13.40
C LEU A 125 -13.05 1.92 -13.45
N THR A 126 -13.86 2.69 -12.73
CA THR A 126 -15.32 2.58 -12.67
C THR A 126 -15.96 3.87 -13.20
N ASP A 127 -17.28 3.91 -13.30
CA ASP A 127 -18.01 5.12 -13.71
C ASP A 127 -17.77 6.30 -12.75
N ASP A 128 -17.48 6.00 -11.46
CA ASP A 128 -17.23 6.98 -10.41
C ASP A 128 -15.73 7.28 -10.20
N GLY A 129 -14.85 6.78 -11.06
CA GLY A 129 -13.40 6.91 -10.95
C GLY A 129 -12.68 5.64 -10.48
N TYR A 130 -11.44 5.76 -10.00
CA TYR A 130 -10.66 4.61 -9.58
C TYR A 130 -11.12 4.02 -8.25
N ARG A 131 -11.01 2.68 -8.15
CA ARG A 131 -11.12 1.92 -6.89
C ARG A 131 -9.96 0.92 -6.80
N VAL A 132 -9.56 0.57 -5.59
CA VAL A 132 -8.56 -0.48 -5.35
C VAL A 132 -9.18 -1.83 -5.63
N LEU A 133 -8.65 -2.55 -6.60
CA LEU A 133 -8.91 -3.96 -6.82
C LEU A 133 -7.88 -4.81 -6.07
N ARG A 134 -6.61 -4.40 -6.09
CA ARG A 134 -5.54 -5.07 -5.33
C ARG A 134 -4.59 -4.04 -4.72
N LYS A 135 -4.12 -4.33 -3.51
CA LYS A 135 -3.05 -3.60 -2.85
C LYS A 135 -2.21 -4.58 -2.05
N ASP A 136 -0.95 -4.73 -2.41
CA ASP A 136 0.03 -5.53 -1.66
C ASP A 136 1.12 -4.61 -1.11
N VAL A 137 1.27 -4.59 0.21
CA VAL A 137 2.31 -3.82 0.91
C VAL A 137 3.41 -4.77 1.34
N VAL A 138 4.62 -4.54 0.86
CA VAL A 138 5.81 -5.31 1.22
C VAL A 138 6.79 -4.39 1.91
N LEU A 139 6.92 -4.52 3.23
CA LEU A 139 7.84 -3.69 4.00
C LEU A 139 9.26 -4.25 3.95
N ASP A 140 10.23 -3.34 3.87
CA ASP A 140 11.66 -3.66 3.95
C ASP A 140 11.98 -4.27 5.31
N SER A 141 12.71 -5.38 5.32
CA SER A 141 13.08 -6.08 6.55
C SER A 141 14.52 -6.62 6.52
N ILE A 142 15.28 -6.26 5.51
CA ILE A 142 16.68 -6.67 5.33
C ILE A 142 17.58 -5.48 5.56
N GLU A 143 18.72 -5.72 6.20
CA GLU A 143 19.76 -4.70 6.35
C GLU A 143 20.26 -4.19 5.00
N SER A 144 20.45 -2.89 4.90
CA SER A 144 21.01 -2.27 3.69
C SER A 144 22.44 -2.73 3.46
N ALA A 145 22.72 -3.22 2.26
CA ALA A 145 24.04 -3.65 1.83
C ALA A 145 24.36 -3.05 0.45
N PRO A 146 25.64 -3.01 0.02
CA PRO A 146 25.97 -2.63 -1.34
C PRO A 146 25.19 -3.45 -2.36
N PHE A 147 24.61 -2.80 -3.37
CA PHE A 147 23.68 -3.41 -4.32
C PHE A 147 24.18 -4.72 -4.94
N HIS A 148 25.48 -4.81 -5.27
CA HIS A 148 26.08 -6.02 -5.86
C HIS A 148 26.20 -7.19 -4.90
N GLN A 149 25.91 -6.99 -3.60
CA GLN A 149 25.92 -8.04 -2.57
C GLN A 149 24.52 -8.55 -2.23
N VAL A 150 23.50 -8.02 -2.92
CA VAL A 150 22.10 -8.32 -2.63
C VAL A 150 21.51 -9.24 -3.70
N ASP A 151 21.53 -10.54 -3.45
CA ASP A 151 21.07 -11.56 -4.43
C ASP A 151 19.55 -11.56 -4.64
N PHE A 152 18.78 -11.07 -3.67
CA PHE A 152 17.31 -11.12 -3.70
C PHE A 152 16.65 -10.05 -4.59
N VAL A 153 17.41 -9.11 -5.13
CA VAL A 153 16.85 -8.10 -6.06
C VAL A 153 16.17 -8.75 -7.26
N ALA A 154 16.68 -9.89 -7.72
CA ALA A 154 16.06 -10.68 -8.77
C ALA A 154 14.67 -11.24 -8.36
N ASP A 155 14.51 -11.68 -7.11
CA ASP A 155 13.24 -12.19 -6.59
C ASP A 155 12.16 -11.11 -6.47
N ARG A 156 12.53 -9.86 -6.16
CA ARG A 156 11.60 -8.74 -6.15
C ARG A 156 10.99 -8.46 -7.53
N GLN A 157 11.77 -8.66 -8.59
CA GLN A 157 11.32 -8.45 -9.97
C GLN A 157 10.44 -9.58 -10.49
N GLN A 158 10.47 -10.76 -9.89
CA GLN A 158 9.72 -11.95 -10.32
C GLN A 158 8.36 -12.10 -9.62
N ARG A 159 8.00 -11.25 -8.68
CA ARG A 159 6.78 -11.38 -7.85
C ARG A 159 5.54 -10.70 -8.43
N TRP A 160 5.55 -10.46 -9.74
CA TRP A 160 4.41 -9.92 -10.50
C TRP A 160 3.68 -11.00 -11.29
#